data_ccc9e863316dc942b0aba07df881038d
#
_entry.id   ccc9e863316dc942b0aba07df881038d
#
_cell.length_a   1.000
_cell.length_b   1.000
_cell.length_c   1.000
_cell.angle_alpha   90.00
_cell.angle_beta   90.00
_cell.angle_gamma   90.00
#
_symmetry.space_group_name_H-M   'P 1'
#
loop_
_entity.id
_entity.type
_entity.pdbx_description
1 polymer ?
#
loop_
_entity_poly.entity_id
_entity_poly.type
_entity_poly.pdbx_seq_one_letter_code
_entity_poly.pdbx_strand_id
1 'polypeptide(L)'
;MEVRSPEPPPRIVLLGAGRLASHLAHALLRHPEAGTLVQLYSRSRASVERLAQELAELYDTRGLALTTELTELLPEADIYLFVLSDDALPALWRQLEGRTRGLWVHCSGATSLGRLLEYHPQGAVLYPLQTFSRERAAAGSYLPFYIEGSDAASLAGVRRLAELLGDEVHEATSAQRLYLHLGAVLACNFSNYLVLEAERLLEREGLPPKALLPLLDELLMKLHSLPAREALTGPAARGDEATMQRHEELLTAEPELQQLYRLLSERIQQRLRS
;
A
#
# COMPACT_ATOMS: atom_id res chain seq x y z
N MET A 1 6.52 -5.53 43.85
CA MET A 1 6.35 -5.54 42.39
C MET A 1 7.10 -4.31 41.88
N GLU A 2 8.31 -4.48 41.39
CA GLU A 2 9.05 -3.38 40.79
C GLU A 2 8.31 -3.00 39.48
N VAL A 3 7.83 -1.77 39.43
CA VAL A 3 7.33 -1.18 38.20
C VAL A 3 8.55 -0.97 37.29
N ARG A 4 8.79 -1.88 36.35
CA ARG A 4 9.80 -1.67 35.32
C ARG A 4 9.46 -0.34 34.61
N SER A 5 10.41 0.57 34.61
CA SER A 5 10.30 1.77 33.78
C SER A 5 9.99 1.33 32.35
N PRO A 6 9.04 1.97 31.63
CA PRO A 6 8.77 1.62 30.26
C PRO A 6 10.06 1.72 29.44
N GLU A 7 10.34 0.69 28.66
CA GLU A 7 11.49 0.72 27.75
C GLU A 7 11.32 1.90 26.77
N PRO A 8 12.41 2.60 26.45
CA PRO A 8 12.33 3.70 25.50
C PRO A 8 11.79 3.20 24.15
N PRO A 9 11.04 4.04 23.41
CA PRO A 9 10.54 3.67 22.10
C PRO A 9 11.70 3.34 21.14
N PRO A 10 11.54 2.36 20.23
CA PRO A 10 12.60 1.94 19.32
C PRO A 10 13.01 3.08 18.39
N ARG A 11 14.30 3.18 18.11
CA ARG A 11 14.86 4.13 17.14
C ARG A 11 14.69 3.60 15.73
N ILE A 12 14.03 4.36 14.86
CA ILE A 12 13.65 3.95 13.52
C ILE A 12 14.41 4.76 12.47
N VAL A 13 15.05 4.06 11.54
CA VAL A 13 15.55 4.60 10.28
C VAL A 13 14.55 4.26 9.19
N LEU A 14 14.00 5.27 8.51
CA LEU A 14 13.08 5.11 7.39
C LEU A 14 13.82 5.25 6.06
N LEU A 15 13.81 4.19 5.26
CA LEU A 15 14.44 4.13 3.95
C LEU A 15 13.37 4.24 2.86
N GLY A 16 13.28 5.40 2.26
CA GLY A 16 12.29 5.79 1.26
C GLY A 16 11.70 7.16 1.53
N ALA A 17 11.23 7.84 0.48
CA ALA A 17 10.54 9.14 0.56
C ALA A 17 9.35 9.20 -0.41
N GLY A 18 8.72 8.04 -0.66
CA GLY A 18 7.50 7.89 -1.45
C GLY A 18 6.23 8.20 -0.65
N ARG A 19 5.06 7.93 -1.24
CA ARG A 19 3.74 8.19 -0.63
C ARG A 19 3.55 7.42 0.69
N LEU A 20 3.84 6.13 0.69
CA LEU A 20 3.76 5.30 1.90
C LEU A 20 4.78 5.75 2.95
N ALA A 21 6.02 6.11 2.53
CA ALA A 21 7.03 6.59 3.46
C ALA A 21 6.62 7.88 4.15
N SER A 22 6.04 8.85 3.41
CA SER A 22 5.45 10.07 3.97
C SER A 22 4.36 9.71 5.00
N HIS A 23 3.42 8.83 4.65
CA HIS A 23 2.37 8.40 5.55
C HIS A 23 2.90 7.77 6.86
N LEU A 24 3.85 6.84 6.76
CA LEU A 24 4.44 6.20 7.94
C LEU A 24 5.28 7.17 8.77
N ALA A 25 6.00 8.11 8.15
CA ALA A 25 6.73 9.14 8.86
C ALA A 25 5.80 10.06 9.67
N HIS A 26 4.69 10.51 9.08
CA HIS A 26 3.64 11.26 9.79
C HIS A 26 3.04 10.46 10.95
N ALA A 27 2.76 9.17 10.73
CA ALA A 27 2.20 8.30 11.77
C ALA A 27 3.18 8.12 12.93
N LEU A 28 4.47 7.87 12.66
CA LEU A 28 5.52 7.75 13.68
C LEU A 28 5.69 9.04 14.50
N LEU A 29 5.67 10.21 13.85
CA LEU A 29 5.79 11.48 14.57
C LEU A 29 4.54 11.84 15.37
N ARG A 30 3.38 11.34 14.99
CA ARG A 30 2.13 11.48 15.73
C ARG A 30 2.06 10.54 16.93
N HIS A 31 2.69 9.36 16.81
CA HIS A 31 2.69 8.28 17.79
C HIS A 31 4.13 7.96 18.24
N PRO A 32 4.82 8.87 18.98
CA PRO A 32 6.21 8.68 19.39
C PRO A 32 6.43 7.45 20.28
N GLU A 33 5.37 6.92 20.88
CA GLU A 33 5.38 5.66 21.63
C GLU A 33 5.58 4.42 20.73
N ALA A 34 5.26 4.52 19.44
CA ALA A 34 5.48 3.46 18.45
C ALA A 34 6.96 3.36 18.07
N GLY A 35 7.66 4.50 18.03
CA GLY A 35 9.08 4.57 17.73
C GLY A 35 9.53 6.00 17.46
N THR A 36 10.79 6.24 17.72
CA THR A 36 11.42 7.53 17.43
C THR A 36 12.03 7.50 16.03
N LEU A 37 11.47 8.29 15.11
CA LEU A 37 12.04 8.47 13.78
C LEU A 37 13.34 9.28 13.89
N VAL A 38 14.49 8.62 13.74
CA VAL A 38 15.81 9.24 13.95
C VAL A 38 16.53 9.59 12.66
N GLN A 39 16.18 8.94 11.53
CA GLN A 39 16.82 9.23 10.24
C GLN A 39 15.90 8.90 9.08
N LEU A 40 15.94 9.76 8.04
CA LEU A 40 15.34 9.54 6.73
C LEU A 40 16.43 9.33 5.69
N TYR A 41 16.27 8.30 4.89
CA TYR A 41 17.13 8.05 3.73
C TYR A 41 16.30 8.04 2.44
N SER A 42 16.84 8.66 1.39
CA SER A 42 16.37 8.46 0.02
C SER A 42 17.52 8.69 -0.96
N ARG A 43 17.57 7.94 -2.05
CA ARG A 43 18.53 8.17 -3.14
C ARG A 43 18.40 9.56 -3.78
N SER A 44 17.21 10.14 -3.72
CA SER A 44 16.93 11.49 -4.24
C SER A 44 16.98 12.51 -3.12
N ARG A 45 17.93 13.43 -3.18
CA ARG A 45 18.05 14.53 -2.24
C ARG A 45 16.79 15.39 -2.19
N ALA A 46 16.26 15.74 -3.36
CA ALA A 46 15.01 16.49 -3.46
C ALA A 46 13.81 15.78 -2.81
N SER A 47 13.79 14.43 -2.83
CA SER A 47 12.70 13.66 -2.23
C SER A 47 12.79 13.61 -0.70
N VAL A 48 14.00 13.45 -0.13
CA VAL A 48 14.18 13.41 1.33
C VAL A 48 14.00 14.78 1.94
N GLU A 49 14.51 15.85 1.28
CA GLU A 49 14.34 17.23 1.73
C GLU A 49 12.87 17.68 1.69
N ARG A 50 12.15 17.34 0.63
CA ARG A 50 10.72 17.62 0.53
C ARG A 50 9.93 16.91 1.66
N LEU A 51 10.20 15.62 1.91
CA LEU A 51 9.55 14.91 3.00
C LEU A 51 9.88 15.53 4.36
N ALA A 52 11.14 15.88 4.58
CA ALA A 52 11.57 16.52 5.83
C ALA A 52 10.91 17.90 6.04
N GLN A 53 10.75 18.67 4.98
CA GLN A 53 10.03 19.96 5.02
C GLN A 53 8.55 19.75 5.34
N GLU A 54 7.88 18.83 4.68
CA GLU A 54 6.49 18.45 4.93
C GLU A 54 6.27 18.07 6.41
N LEU A 55 7.19 17.28 6.99
CA LEU A 55 7.13 16.90 8.39
C LEU A 55 7.39 18.07 9.34
N ALA A 56 8.35 18.95 9.03
CA ALA A 56 8.72 20.09 9.87
C ALA A 56 7.61 21.16 9.97
N GLU A 57 6.68 21.19 9.02
CA GLU A 57 5.51 22.07 9.07
C GLU A 57 4.51 21.67 10.17
N LEU A 58 4.51 20.41 10.59
CA LEU A 58 3.51 19.84 11.49
C LEU A 58 4.07 19.31 12.81
N TYR A 59 5.37 18.95 12.84
CA TYR A 59 5.99 18.29 13.99
C TYR A 59 7.33 18.91 14.36
N ASP A 60 7.79 18.66 15.58
CA ASP A 60 9.15 18.94 15.98
C ASP A 60 10.09 17.87 15.41
N THR A 61 10.85 18.25 14.39
CA THR A 61 11.81 17.38 13.70
C THR A 61 13.27 17.64 14.11
N ARG A 62 13.49 18.34 15.23
CA ARG A 62 14.86 18.54 15.74
C ARG A 62 15.49 17.20 16.08
N GLY A 63 16.68 16.96 15.51
CA GLY A 63 17.37 15.67 15.69
C GLY A 63 17.04 14.61 14.65
N LEU A 64 16.10 14.86 13.71
CA LEU A 64 15.88 14.00 12.56
C LEU A 64 17.00 14.18 11.53
N ALA A 65 17.83 13.16 11.36
CA ALA A 65 18.91 13.18 10.38
C ALA A 65 18.37 12.87 8.97
N LEU A 66 18.97 13.54 7.97
CA LEU A 66 18.64 13.31 6.55
C LEU A 66 19.89 12.85 5.83
N THR A 67 19.79 11.79 5.02
CA THR A 67 20.92 11.37 4.19
C THR A 67 20.50 10.79 2.84
N THR A 68 21.39 10.90 1.86
CA THR A 68 21.32 10.20 0.58
C THR A 68 22.39 9.12 0.45
N GLU A 69 23.27 9.03 1.44
CA GLU A 69 24.41 8.13 1.45
C GLU A 69 24.19 6.95 2.39
N LEU A 70 24.31 5.72 1.88
CA LEU A 70 24.16 4.51 2.69
C LEU A 70 25.28 4.36 3.75
N THR A 71 26.40 5.01 3.53
CA THR A 71 27.54 5.03 4.48
C THR A 71 27.26 5.87 5.73
N GLU A 72 26.28 6.76 5.66
CA GLU A 72 25.87 7.64 6.74
C GLU A 72 24.63 7.11 7.51
N LEU A 73 24.13 5.92 7.15
CA LEU A 73 23.06 5.31 7.91
C LEU A 73 23.52 4.99 9.33
N LEU A 74 22.67 5.31 10.30
CA LEU A 74 22.93 4.98 11.70
C LEU A 74 22.98 3.46 11.85
N PRO A 75 24.13 2.86 12.25
CA PRO A 75 24.30 1.41 12.25
C PRO A 75 23.57 0.71 13.42
N GLU A 76 23.18 1.46 14.44
CA GLU A 76 22.61 0.95 15.70
C GLU A 76 21.19 1.46 15.95
N ALA A 77 20.40 1.66 14.91
CA ALA A 77 18.97 1.83 15.06
C ALA A 77 18.31 0.47 15.36
N ASP A 78 17.19 0.50 16.08
CA ASP A 78 16.47 -0.72 16.47
C ASP A 78 15.68 -1.30 15.29
N ILE A 79 15.16 -0.44 14.40
CA ILE A 79 14.37 -0.82 13.23
C ILE A 79 14.84 -0.06 11.99
N TYR A 80 15.03 -0.78 10.89
CA TYR A 80 15.23 -0.25 9.55
C TYR A 80 14.00 -0.53 8.71
N LEU A 81 13.19 0.51 8.43
CA LEU A 81 11.92 0.39 7.74
C LEU A 81 12.11 0.71 6.25
N PHE A 82 12.09 -0.32 5.41
CA PHE A 82 12.28 -0.23 3.96
C PHE A 82 10.95 0.03 3.25
N VAL A 83 10.76 1.24 2.78
CA VAL A 83 9.53 1.72 2.11
C VAL A 83 9.86 2.14 0.68
N LEU A 84 10.15 1.15 -0.14
CA LEU A 84 10.66 1.28 -1.51
C LEU A 84 9.83 0.41 -2.46
N SER A 85 10.02 0.60 -3.77
CA SER A 85 9.49 -0.34 -4.77
C SER A 85 10.14 -1.72 -4.62
N ASP A 86 9.40 -2.76 -4.94
CA ASP A 86 9.84 -4.15 -4.81
C ASP A 86 11.16 -4.43 -5.54
N ASP A 87 11.33 -3.86 -6.74
CA ASP A 87 12.56 -3.99 -7.54
C ASP A 87 13.79 -3.34 -6.89
N ALA A 88 13.59 -2.32 -6.04
CA ALA A 88 14.69 -1.61 -5.39
C ALA A 88 15.19 -2.31 -4.11
N LEU A 89 14.34 -3.13 -3.47
CA LEU A 89 14.63 -3.75 -2.19
C LEU A 89 15.88 -4.65 -2.21
N PRO A 90 16.04 -5.64 -3.11
CA PRO A 90 17.19 -6.53 -3.10
C PRO A 90 18.52 -5.82 -3.33
N ALA A 91 18.54 -4.80 -4.18
CA ALA A 91 19.74 -4.03 -4.47
C ALA A 91 20.19 -3.22 -3.26
N LEU A 92 19.24 -2.67 -2.49
CA LEU A 92 19.53 -1.91 -1.27
C LEU A 92 19.97 -2.86 -0.14
N TRP A 93 19.29 -3.97 0.07
CA TRP A 93 19.63 -4.96 1.09
C TRP A 93 21.05 -5.49 0.92
N ARG A 94 21.45 -5.83 -0.30
CA ARG A 94 22.83 -6.25 -0.61
C ARG A 94 23.88 -5.20 -0.21
N GLN A 95 23.59 -3.92 -0.38
CA GLN A 95 24.50 -2.84 -0.01
C GLN A 95 24.58 -2.62 1.51
N LEU A 96 23.55 -3.05 2.26
CA LEU A 96 23.47 -2.90 3.72
C LEU A 96 23.83 -4.17 4.49
N GLU A 97 24.05 -5.28 3.79
CA GLU A 97 24.42 -6.56 4.41
C GLU A 97 25.61 -6.39 5.36
N GLY A 98 25.46 -6.87 6.59
CA GLY A 98 26.48 -6.77 7.65
C GLY A 98 26.75 -5.37 8.21
N ARG A 99 26.05 -4.32 7.73
CA ARG A 99 26.32 -2.92 8.13
C ARG A 99 25.40 -2.41 9.23
N THR A 100 24.27 -3.06 9.48
CA THR A 100 23.27 -2.66 10.46
C THR A 100 22.87 -3.87 11.31
N ARG A 101 22.43 -3.65 12.55
CA ARG A 101 22.13 -4.72 13.51
C ARG A 101 20.66 -4.83 13.91
N GLY A 102 19.87 -3.77 13.70
CA GLY A 102 18.45 -3.74 14.07
C GLY A 102 17.57 -4.60 13.18
N LEU A 103 16.32 -4.73 13.54
CA LEU A 103 15.31 -5.46 12.79
C LEU A 103 15.08 -4.81 11.41
N TRP A 104 15.19 -5.58 10.35
CA TRP A 104 14.84 -5.14 9.02
C TRP A 104 13.36 -5.39 8.75
N VAL A 105 12.63 -4.33 8.36
CA VAL A 105 11.20 -4.40 8.09
C VAL A 105 10.92 -3.85 6.70
N HIS A 106 10.22 -4.59 5.85
CA HIS A 106 9.75 -4.06 4.57
C HIS A 106 8.22 -3.98 4.50
N CYS A 107 7.70 -3.10 3.61
CA CYS A 107 6.27 -2.86 3.44
C CYS A 107 5.70 -3.43 2.13
N SER A 108 6.43 -4.28 1.43
CA SER A 108 6.01 -4.86 0.15
C SER A 108 4.90 -5.91 0.33
N GLY A 109 3.87 -5.83 -0.51
CA GLY A 109 2.85 -6.87 -0.63
C GLY A 109 3.32 -8.10 -1.41
N ALA A 110 4.24 -7.93 -2.37
CA ALA A 110 4.68 -8.99 -3.29
C ALA A 110 6.01 -9.64 -2.89
N THR A 111 6.91 -8.92 -2.21
CA THR A 111 8.21 -9.46 -1.79
C THR A 111 8.05 -10.36 -0.57
N SER A 112 8.62 -11.57 -0.60
CA SER A 112 8.58 -12.50 0.52
C SER A 112 9.55 -12.12 1.64
N LEU A 113 9.21 -12.48 2.88
CA LEU A 113 10.12 -12.36 4.02
C LEU A 113 11.41 -13.16 3.77
N GLY A 114 11.31 -14.37 3.21
CA GLY A 114 12.46 -15.20 2.87
C GLY A 114 13.48 -14.49 1.97
N ARG A 115 13.02 -13.61 1.08
CA ARG A 115 13.91 -12.81 0.23
C ARG A 115 14.73 -11.79 1.02
N LEU A 116 14.15 -11.19 2.07
CA LEU A 116 14.89 -10.31 2.97
C LEU A 116 15.93 -11.09 3.77
N LEU A 117 15.55 -12.28 4.25
CA LEU A 117 16.42 -13.13 5.09
C LEU A 117 17.67 -13.67 4.36
N GLU A 118 17.75 -13.55 3.04
CA GLU A 118 18.98 -13.80 2.29
C GLU A 118 20.09 -12.77 2.62
N TYR A 119 19.74 -11.60 3.15
CA TYR A 119 20.66 -10.49 3.41
C TYR A 119 20.78 -10.11 4.89
N HIS A 120 19.81 -10.47 5.71
CA HIS A 120 19.81 -10.14 7.14
C HIS A 120 19.13 -11.24 7.97
N PRO A 121 19.72 -11.65 9.13
CA PRO A 121 19.21 -12.79 9.91
C PRO A 121 17.86 -12.55 10.59
N GLN A 122 17.50 -11.29 10.84
CA GLN A 122 16.24 -10.91 11.49
C GLN A 122 15.43 -9.99 10.60
N GLY A 123 14.24 -10.43 10.23
CA GLY A 123 13.39 -9.70 9.31
C GLY A 123 11.92 -9.74 9.69
N ALA A 124 11.19 -8.72 9.26
CA ALA A 124 9.75 -8.68 9.39
C ALA A 124 9.11 -7.95 8.20
N VAL A 125 7.80 -8.10 8.11
CA VAL A 125 6.97 -7.39 7.12
C VAL A 125 5.92 -6.58 7.85
N LEU A 126 5.74 -5.34 7.41
CA LEU A 126 4.68 -4.42 7.81
C LEU A 126 3.93 -3.99 6.55
N TYR A 127 2.98 -4.81 6.08
CA TYR A 127 2.25 -4.52 4.86
C TYR A 127 0.92 -3.81 5.13
N PRO A 128 0.81 -2.51 4.83
CA PRO A 128 -0.46 -1.79 4.91
C PRO A 128 -1.33 -2.11 3.70
N LEU A 129 -2.54 -2.62 3.92
CA LEU A 129 -3.51 -2.88 2.84
C LEU A 129 -4.33 -1.62 2.57
N GLN A 130 -3.71 -0.64 1.91
CA GLN A 130 -4.34 0.64 1.58
C GLN A 130 -3.69 1.25 0.33
N THR A 131 -4.39 2.19 -0.29
CA THR A 131 -3.86 3.06 -1.35
C THR A 131 -3.42 4.39 -0.75
N PHE A 132 -2.23 4.85 -1.12
CA PHE A 132 -1.65 6.08 -0.60
C PHE A 132 -1.55 7.15 -1.69
N SER A 133 -2.13 8.31 -1.46
CA SER A 133 -1.95 9.52 -2.26
C SER A 133 -1.29 10.61 -1.42
N ARG A 134 -0.63 11.59 -2.05
CA ARG A 134 -0.02 12.71 -1.33
C ARG A 134 -1.03 13.77 -0.93
N GLU A 135 -2.00 14.00 -1.81
CA GLU A 135 -3.02 15.06 -1.64
C GLU A 135 -4.06 14.69 -0.59
N ARG A 136 -4.20 13.41 -0.29
CA ARG A 136 -5.11 12.93 0.73
C ARG A 136 -4.29 12.33 1.87
N ALA A 137 -4.01 13.14 2.89
CA ALA A 137 -3.51 12.60 4.15
C ALA A 137 -4.46 11.48 4.58
N ALA A 138 -3.92 10.31 4.87
CA ALA A 138 -4.74 9.16 5.30
C ALA A 138 -5.31 9.36 6.73
N ALA A 139 -5.36 10.59 7.22
CA ALA A 139 -5.97 10.93 8.49
C ALA A 139 -7.47 10.55 8.47
N GLY A 140 -7.82 9.50 9.22
CA GLY A 140 -9.16 8.97 9.30
C GLY A 140 -9.51 7.87 8.29
N SER A 141 -8.57 7.39 7.48
CA SER A 141 -8.78 6.18 6.67
C SER A 141 -8.43 4.95 7.49
N TYR A 142 -9.32 3.96 7.52
CA TYR A 142 -9.07 2.66 8.13
C TYR A 142 -7.84 2.01 7.49
N LEU A 143 -6.86 1.63 8.32
CA LEU A 143 -5.55 1.12 7.88
C LEU A 143 -5.24 -0.23 8.53
N PRO A 144 -5.61 -1.35 7.90
CA PRO A 144 -5.20 -2.66 8.37
C PRO A 144 -3.76 -2.96 7.95
N PHE A 145 -2.99 -3.56 8.88
CA PHE A 145 -1.66 -4.09 8.61
C PHE A 145 -1.68 -5.62 8.56
N TYR A 146 -0.97 -6.18 7.60
CA TYR A 146 -0.64 -7.60 7.53
C TYR A 146 0.84 -7.79 7.82
N ILE A 147 1.15 -8.54 8.88
CA ILE A 147 2.50 -8.67 9.43
C ILE A 147 3.04 -10.08 9.31
N GLU A 148 4.36 -10.20 9.22
CA GLU A 148 5.11 -11.45 9.23
C GLU A 148 6.45 -11.21 9.93
N GLY A 149 6.95 -12.17 10.71
CA GLY A 149 8.25 -12.07 11.39
C GLY A 149 9.06 -13.34 11.20
N SER A 150 10.40 -13.23 11.15
CA SER A 150 11.31 -14.36 11.01
C SER A 150 11.35 -15.25 12.25
N ASP A 151 11.05 -14.68 13.40
CA ASP A 151 11.00 -15.32 14.71
C ASP A 151 10.00 -14.59 15.62
N ALA A 152 9.78 -15.12 16.82
CA ALA A 152 8.82 -14.55 17.77
C ALA A 152 9.17 -13.12 18.21
N ALA A 153 10.45 -12.77 18.31
CA ALA A 153 10.89 -11.44 18.71
C ALA A 153 10.67 -10.43 17.58
N SER A 154 11.02 -10.79 16.34
CA SER A 154 10.79 -10.00 15.14
C SER A 154 9.29 -9.75 14.90
N LEU A 155 8.48 -10.81 15.10
CA LEU A 155 7.00 -10.69 14.98
C LEU A 155 6.43 -9.78 16.07
N ALA A 156 6.88 -9.91 17.33
CA ALA A 156 6.43 -9.05 18.41
C ALA A 156 6.83 -7.58 18.19
N GLY A 157 8.04 -7.32 17.68
CA GLY A 157 8.51 -5.98 17.35
C GLY A 157 7.68 -5.31 16.26
N VAL A 158 7.41 -6.01 15.14
CA VAL A 158 6.59 -5.45 14.07
C VAL A 158 5.12 -5.35 14.45
N ARG A 159 4.60 -6.25 15.29
CA ARG A 159 3.23 -6.18 15.81
C ARG A 159 3.00 -4.90 16.61
N ARG A 160 3.91 -4.63 17.58
CA ARG A 160 3.83 -3.40 18.38
C ARG A 160 3.81 -2.15 17.50
N LEU A 161 4.65 -2.11 16.46
CA LEU A 161 4.67 -1.01 15.50
C LEU A 161 3.33 -0.90 14.75
N ALA A 162 2.80 -2.02 14.25
CA ALA A 162 1.53 -2.07 13.51
C ALA A 162 0.33 -1.63 14.36
N GLU A 163 0.23 -2.09 15.62
CA GLU A 163 -0.85 -1.78 16.55
C GLU A 163 -0.93 -0.29 16.92
N LEU A 164 0.20 0.42 16.86
CA LEU A 164 0.26 1.85 17.14
C LEU A 164 0.07 2.73 15.88
N LEU A 165 0.33 2.17 14.70
CA LEU A 165 0.25 2.92 13.44
C LEU A 165 -1.02 2.63 12.62
N GLY A 166 -1.79 1.59 12.97
CA GLY A 166 -2.97 1.16 12.22
C GLY A 166 -4.17 0.84 13.08
N ASP A 167 -5.26 0.45 12.44
CA ASP A 167 -6.55 0.17 13.11
C ASP A 167 -6.74 -1.32 13.40
N GLU A 168 -6.19 -2.19 12.55
CA GLU A 168 -6.20 -3.65 12.71
C GLU A 168 -4.88 -4.27 12.33
N VAL A 169 -4.52 -5.38 12.99
CA VAL A 169 -3.28 -6.13 12.73
C VAL A 169 -3.59 -7.61 12.55
N HIS A 170 -3.20 -8.14 11.40
CA HIS A 170 -3.37 -9.54 11.04
C HIS A 170 -2.01 -10.18 10.75
N GLU A 171 -1.80 -11.40 11.20
CA GLU A 171 -0.67 -12.20 10.72
C GLU A 171 -0.99 -12.79 9.35
N ALA A 172 -0.04 -12.71 8.43
CA ALA A 172 -0.17 -13.33 7.12
C ALA A 172 1.20 -13.78 6.62
N THR A 173 1.28 -15.01 6.15
CA THR A 173 2.47 -15.53 5.47
C THR A 173 2.73 -14.76 4.18
N SER A 174 3.97 -14.83 3.68
CA SER A 174 4.34 -14.25 2.38
C SER A 174 3.42 -14.69 1.23
N ALA A 175 2.98 -15.96 1.23
CA ALA A 175 2.05 -16.48 0.23
C ALA A 175 0.65 -15.85 0.36
N GLN A 176 0.11 -15.77 1.58
CA GLN A 176 -1.19 -15.13 1.84
C GLN A 176 -1.16 -13.64 1.49
N ARG A 177 -0.08 -12.95 1.84
CA ARG A 177 0.12 -11.53 1.53
C ARG A 177 0.16 -11.27 0.03
N LEU A 178 0.78 -12.15 -0.76
CA LEU A 178 0.78 -12.05 -2.22
C LEU A 178 -0.64 -12.14 -2.79
N TYR A 179 -1.49 -13.04 -2.27
CA TYR A 179 -2.90 -13.10 -2.67
C TYR A 179 -3.69 -11.87 -2.25
N LEU A 180 -3.45 -11.33 -1.04
CA LEU A 180 -4.04 -10.07 -0.60
C LEU A 180 -3.67 -8.91 -1.53
N HIS A 181 -2.38 -8.82 -1.88
CA HIS A 181 -1.90 -7.80 -2.81
C HIS A 181 -2.54 -7.95 -4.20
N LEU A 182 -2.61 -9.16 -4.74
CA LEU A 182 -3.31 -9.44 -6.00
C LEU A 182 -4.80 -9.04 -5.92
N GLY A 183 -5.47 -9.39 -4.83
CA GLY A 183 -6.85 -8.99 -4.58
C GLY A 183 -7.03 -7.47 -4.56
N ALA A 184 -6.11 -6.75 -3.91
CA ALA A 184 -6.12 -5.28 -3.88
C ALA A 184 -5.90 -4.67 -5.27
N VAL A 185 -5.01 -5.22 -6.09
CA VAL A 185 -4.82 -4.79 -7.48
C VAL A 185 -6.11 -4.97 -8.29
N LEU A 186 -6.75 -6.13 -8.19
CA LEU A 186 -8.02 -6.41 -8.89
C LEU A 186 -9.15 -5.47 -8.42
N ALA A 187 -9.32 -5.34 -7.10
CA ALA A 187 -10.45 -4.62 -6.54
C ALA A 187 -10.29 -3.09 -6.59
N CYS A 188 -9.07 -2.58 -6.59
CA CYS A 188 -8.81 -1.15 -6.51
C CYS A 188 -8.10 -0.61 -7.76
N ASN A 189 -6.93 -1.11 -8.11
CA ASN A 189 -6.15 -0.52 -9.21
C ASN A 189 -6.82 -0.72 -10.56
N PHE A 190 -7.31 -1.92 -10.86
CA PHE A 190 -8.00 -2.18 -12.13
C PHE A 190 -9.38 -1.52 -12.17
N SER A 191 -10.09 -1.46 -11.05
CA SER A 191 -11.35 -0.70 -10.98
C SER A 191 -11.12 0.78 -11.26
N ASN A 192 -10.07 1.39 -10.70
CA ASN A 192 -9.73 2.77 -10.99
C ASN A 192 -9.35 3.01 -12.45
N TYR A 193 -8.65 2.06 -13.09
CA TYR A 193 -8.38 2.12 -14.52
C TYR A 193 -9.67 2.09 -15.36
N LEU A 194 -10.64 1.24 -15.00
CA LEU A 194 -11.94 1.19 -15.68
C LEU A 194 -12.73 2.49 -15.51
N VAL A 195 -12.64 3.13 -14.32
CA VAL A 195 -13.23 4.46 -14.11
C VAL A 195 -12.57 5.50 -15.00
N LEU A 196 -11.23 5.51 -15.09
CA LEU A 196 -10.48 6.41 -15.97
C LEU A 196 -10.93 6.28 -17.43
N GLU A 197 -11.07 5.06 -17.95
CA GLU A 197 -11.54 4.83 -19.33
C GLU A 197 -12.99 5.29 -19.51
N ALA A 198 -13.85 5.05 -18.54
CA ALA A 198 -15.24 5.51 -18.58
C ALA A 198 -15.34 7.05 -18.56
N GLU A 199 -14.56 7.73 -17.72
CA GLU A 199 -14.47 9.20 -17.69
C GLU A 199 -14.02 9.75 -19.04
N ARG A 200 -13.00 9.15 -19.66
CA ARG A 200 -12.49 9.53 -20.99
C ARG A 200 -13.55 9.39 -22.08
N LEU A 201 -14.36 8.33 -22.06
CA LEU A 201 -15.47 8.15 -22.99
C LEU A 201 -16.55 9.24 -22.81
N LEU A 202 -16.89 9.58 -21.57
CA LEU A 202 -17.87 10.64 -21.29
C LEU A 202 -17.37 12.01 -21.75
N GLU A 203 -16.12 12.35 -21.46
CA GLU A 203 -15.51 13.63 -21.86
C GLU A 203 -15.52 13.82 -23.39
N ARG A 204 -15.24 12.77 -24.15
CA ARG A 204 -15.29 12.79 -25.61
C ARG A 204 -16.68 13.16 -26.14
N GLU A 205 -17.73 12.75 -25.45
CA GLU A 205 -19.13 13.06 -25.82
C GLU A 205 -19.66 14.33 -25.13
N GLY A 206 -18.79 15.10 -24.46
CA GLY A 206 -19.17 16.34 -23.76
C GLY A 206 -19.98 16.11 -22.47
N LEU A 207 -19.96 14.91 -21.93
CA LEU A 207 -20.63 14.56 -20.69
C LEU A 207 -19.70 14.75 -19.47
N PRO A 208 -20.22 15.13 -18.29
CA PRO A 208 -19.39 15.34 -17.13
C PRO A 208 -18.83 14.01 -16.57
N PRO A 209 -17.49 13.85 -16.41
CA PRO A 209 -16.89 12.62 -15.89
C PRO A 209 -17.44 12.21 -14.51
N LYS A 210 -17.66 13.20 -13.64
CA LYS A 210 -18.21 12.99 -12.29
C LYS A 210 -19.65 12.45 -12.26
N ALA A 211 -20.34 12.35 -13.38
CA ALA A 211 -21.67 11.74 -13.45
C ALA A 211 -21.67 10.26 -13.02
N LEU A 212 -20.51 9.60 -13.05
CA LEU A 212 -20.37 8.19 -12.62
C LEU A 212 -20.23 8.02 -11.11
N LEU A 213 -19.87 9.05 -10.34
CA LEU A 213 -19.62 8.94 -8.90
C LEU A 213 -20.79 8.32 -8.11
N PRO A 214 -22.08 8.71 -8.33
CA PRO A 214 -23.19 8.10 -7.61
C PRO A 214 -23.33 6.59 -7.86
N LEU A 215 -22.93 6.10 -9.06
CA LEU A 215 -22.94 4.65 -9.36
C LEU A 215 -21.83 3.91 -8.59
N LEU A 216 -20.67 4.53 -8.44
CA LEU A 216 -19.55 3.98 -7.66
C LEU A 216 -19.89 3.93 -6.17
N ASP A 217 -20.50 4.99 -5.65
CA ASP A 217 -20.99 5.02 -4.26
C ASP A 217 -22.02 3.91 -4.01
N GLU A 218 -22.99 3.74 -4.91
CA GLU A 218 -24.00 2.68 -4.82
C GLU A 218 -23.37 1.27 -4.90
N LEU A 219 -22.36 1.07 -5.76
CA LEU A 219 -21.61 -0.19 -5.81
C LEU A 219 -20.95 -0.49 -4.46
N LEU A 220 -20.26 0.48 -3.86
CA LEU A 220 -19.63 0.30 -2.54
C LEU A 220 -20.65 -0.01 -1.46
N MET A 221 -21.78 0.70 -1.44
CA MET A 221 -22.87 0.43 -0.48
C MET A 221 -23.41 -1.00 -0.60
N LYS A 222 -23.57 -1.50 -1.83
CA LYS A 222 -23.97 -2.89 -2.07
C LYS A 222 -22.94 -3.89 -1.58
N LEU A 223 -21.66 -3.65 -1.84
CA LEU A 223 -20.57 -4.54 -1.40
C LEU A 223 -20.42 -4.61 0.12
N HIS A 224 -20.88 -3.60 0.88
CA HIS A 224 -20.96 -3.68 2.34
C HIS A 224 -22.07 -4.60 2.86
N SER A 225 -23.12 -4.84 2.08
CA SER A 225 -24.31 -5.56 2.51
C SER A 225 -24.56 -6.87 1.76
N LEU A 226 -23.96 -7.05 0.59
CA LEU A 226 -24.19 -8.20 -0.28
C LEU A 226 -22.87 -8.83 -0.72
N PRO A 227 -22.83 -10.14 -0.96
CA PRO A 227 -21.71 -10.77 -1.68
C PRO A 227 -21.52 -10.14 -3.07
N ALA A 228 -20.27 -10.00 -3.51
CA ALA A 228 -19.94 -9.37 -4.79
C ALA A 228 -20.67 -10.01 -6.00
N ARG A 229 -20.96 -11.32 -5.94
CA ARG A 229 -21.74 -12.02 -6.98
C ARG A 229 -23.17 -11.49 -7.10
N GLU A 230 -23.81 -11.19 -5.98
CA GLU A 230 -25.20 -10.69 -5.92
C GLU A 230 -25.28 -9.19 -6.26
N ALA A 231 -24.19 -8.46 -6.10
CA ALA A 231 -24.06 -7.06 -6.48
C ALA A 231 -23.86 -6.85 -8.00
N LEU A 232 -23.56 -7.94 -8.77
CA LEU A 232 -23.39 -7.85 -10.22
C LEU A 232 -24.71 -7.46 -10.91
N THR A 233 -24.63 -6.42 -11.75
CA THR A 233 -25.74 -5.86 -12.53
C THR A 233 -25.29 -5.55 -13.96
N GLY A 234 -26.16 -4.95 -14.76
CA GLY A 234 -25.84 -4.50 -16.09
C GLY A 234 -26.21 -5.50 -17.21
N PRO A 235 -25.92 -5.17 -18.46
CA PRO A 235 -26.35 -5.95 -19.62
C PRO A 235 -25.74 -7.37 -19.63
N ALA A 236 -24.47 -7.52 -19.29
CA ALA A 236 -23.81 -8.81 -19.23
C ALA A 236 -24.45 -9.74 -18.18
N ALA A 237 -24.81 -9.22 -17.01
CA ALA A 237 -25.46 -9.99 -15.96
C ALA A 237 -26.88 -10.45 -16.35
N ARG A 238 -27.59 -9.65 -17.15
CA ARG A 238 -28.93 -9.98 -17.64
C ARG A 238 -28.94 -10.76 -18.96
N GLY A 239 -27.79 -10.96 -19.61
CA GLY A 239 -27.70 -11.59 -20.94
C GLY A 239 -28.28 -10.70 -22.06
N ASP A 240 -28.23 -9.38 -21.92
CA ASP A 240 -28.73 -8.41 -22.90
C ASP A 240 -27.73 -8.24 -24.06
N GLU A 241 -27.74 -9.18 -24.98
CA GLU A 241 -26.82 -9.24 -26.12
C GLU A 241 -26.94 -8.01 -27.03
N ALA A 242 -28.18 -7.51 -27.24
CA ALA A 242 -28.40 -6.34 -28.11
C ALA A 242 -27.73 -5.07 -27.56
N THR A 243 -27.76 -4.87 -26.26
CA THR A 243 -27.08 -3.74 -25.62
C THR A 243 -25.56 -3.94 -25.62
N MET A 244 -25.07 -5.15 -25.37
CA MET A 244 -23.63 -5.43 -25.43
C MET A 244 -23.06 -5.19 -26.83
N GLN A 245 -23.76 -5.63 -27.87
CA GLN A 245 -23.35 -5.39 -29.26
C GLN A 245 -23.26 -3.88 -29.58
N ARG A 246 -24.26 -3.07 -29.19
CA ARG A 246 -24.21 -1.61 -29.38
C ARG A 246 -23.00 -0.98 -28.67
N HIS A 247 -22.67 -1.44 -27.46
CA HIS A 247 -21.48 -0.97 -26.75
C HIS A 247 -20.20 -1.34 -27.51
N GLU A 248 -20.11 -2.55 -28.06
CA GLU A 248 -18.97 -2.96 -28.87
C GLU A 248 -18.84 -2.12 -30.15
N GLU A 249 -19.95 -1.77 -30.79
CA GLU A 249 -19.98 -0.89 -31.97
C GLU A 249 -19.45 0.51 -31.64
N LEU A 250 -19.81 1.08 -30.47
CA LEU A 250 -19.29 2.37 -30.00
C LEU A 250 -17.78 2.33 -29.74
N LEU A 251 -17.24 1.16 -29.40
CA LEU A 251 -15.81 0.95 -29.11
C LEU A 251 -14.99 0.53 -30.34
N THR A 252 -15.56 0.55 -31.55
CA THR A 252 -14.86 0.10 -32.78
C THR A 252 -13.56 0.88 -33.05
N ALA A 253 -13.49 2.15 -32.68
CA ALA A 253 -12.29 2.97 -32.80
C ALA A 253 -11.24 2.69 -31.70
N GLU A 254 -11.54 1.86 -30.72
CA GLU A 254 -10.72 1.55 -29.55
C GLU A 254 -10.63 0.03 -29.32
N PRO A 255 -9.92 -0.68 -30.18
CA PRO A 255 -9.95 -2.15 -30.23
C PRO A 255 -9.48 -2.82 -28.92
N GLU A 256 -8.54 -2.21 -28.19
CA GLU A 256 -8.06 -2.74 -26.90
C GLU A 256 -9.15 -2.63 -25.82
N LEU A 257 -9.84 -1.50 -25.74
CA LEU A 257 -10.94 -1.31 -24.80
C LEU A 257 -12.15 -2.16 -25.18
N GLN A 258 -12.44 -2.33 -26.48
CA GLN A 258 -13.48 -3.24 -26.97
C GLN A 258 -13.18 -4.69 -26.57
N GLN A 259 -11.94 -5.14 -26.72
CA GLN A 259 -11.53 -6.50 -26.30
C GLN A 259 -11.68 -6.68 -24.79
N LEU A 260 -11.28 -5.69 -23.99
CA LEU A 260 -11.45 -5.71 -22.54
C LEU A 260 -12.94 -5.78 -22.15
N TYR A 261 -13.78 -4.96 -22.78
CA TYR A 261 -15.23 -4.97 -22.57
C TYR A 261 -15.83 -6.35 -22.83
N ARG A 262 -15.48 -6.97 -23.97
CA ARG A 262 -15.94 -8.31 -24.36
C ARG A 262 -15.50 -9.35 -23.33
N LEU A 263 -14.21 -9.37 -22.96
CA LEU A 263 -13.66 -10.30 -21.99
C LEU A 263 -14.39 -10.23 -20.65
N LEU A 264 -14.59 -9.01 -20.12
CA LEU A 264 -15.27 -8.82 -18.84
C LEU A 264 -16.75 -9.25 -18.93
N SER A 265 -17.44 -8.93 -20.00
CA SER A 265 -18.83 -9.34 -20.23
C SER A 265 -19.00 -10.85 -20.24
N GLU A 266 -18.14 -11.55 -20.99
CA GLU A 266 -18.12 -13.02 -21.00
C GLU A 266 -17.85 -13.62 -19.64
N ARG A 267 -16.88 -13.08 -18.86
CA ARG A 267 -16.54 -13.55 -17.53
C ARG A 267 -17.66 -13.35 -16.53
N ILE A 268 -18.38 -12.23 -16.61
CA ILE A 268 -19.57 -11.97 -15.78
C ILE A 268 -20.64 -13.04 -16.09
N GLN A 269 -20.96 -13.27 -17.36
CA GLN A 269 -21.95 -14.28 -17.74
C GLN A 269 -21.56 -15.69 -17.27
N GLN A 270 -20.30 -16.10 -17.45
CA GLN A 270 -19.79 -17.39 -16.99
C GLN A 270 -19.93 -17.56 -15.48
N ARG A 271 -19.57 -16.54 -14.71
CA ARG A 271 -19.63 -16.58 -13.23
C ARG A 271 -21.05 -16.62 -12.68
N LEU A 272 -22.03 -16.09 -13.40
CA LEU A 272 -23.44 -16.13 -12.97
C LEU A 272 -24.14 -17.44 -13.34
N ARG A 273 -23.65 -18.16 -14.36
CA ARG A 273 -24.17 -19.49 -14.76
C ARG A 273 -23.61 -20.65 -13.90
N SER A 274 -22.44 -20.44 -13.27
CA SER A 274 -21.79 -21.38 -12.32
C SER A 274 -22.25 -21.17 -10.89
#